data_733d1700f818d2940bb1fb19dc5d340c
#
_entry.id   733d1700f818d2940bb1fb19dc5d340c
#
_cell.length_a   1.000
_cell.length_b   1.000
_cell.length_c   1.000
_cell.angle_alpha   90.00
_cell.angle_beta   90.00
_cell.angle_gamma   90.00
#
_symmetry.space_group_name_H-M   'P 1'
#
loop_
_entity.id
_entity.type
_entity.pdbx_description
1 polymer ?
#
loop_
_entity_poly.entity_id
_entity_poly.type
_entity_poly.pdbx_seq_one_letter_code
_entity_poly.pdbx_strand_id
1 'polypeptide(L)'
;MLEGLPPNNAAFVMRLRCAESEARALADLLGETFDPAETAAAAFEEKASTDSWAPTPWMVEVYFGHPPDEDNVRALAAVAIGEDLARQITFGLISRQDWVASSLEGLSAVRAGRFLVHGAHDRVSVTPNDIALEIEAALAFGTGHHGTTRGCLLFLDEILKRRRPKNILDVGCGTGVLALAAARALRRTVAAGDIDADAVAATRANARLNKAGPWLLPVQARGAAHPALRRPGGYDLIFANILAKPLRMLAPSLARLAAPSADVVLSGMLVRDVPGVASAWAAQGFALARRRQIDGWATLLLRRGGA
;
A
#
# COMPACT_ATOMS: atom_id res chain seq x y z
N MET A 1 -4.50 -4.83 9.31
CA MET A 1 -5.61 -4.04 8.75
C MET A 1 -5.02 -2.80 8.13
N LEU A 2 -5.48 -2.41 6.98
CA LEU A 2 -5.10 -1.14 6.35
C LEU A 2 -6.06 -0.12 6.92
N GLU A 3 -5.66 0.51 8.01
CA GLU A 3 -6.42 1.62 8.58
C GLU A 3 -6.53 2.72 7.52
N GLY A 4 -7.75 3.04 7.12
CA GLY A 4 -8.09 4.25 6.41
C GLY A 4 -8.32 4.19 4.91
N LEU A 5 -8.34 3.01 4.28
CA LEU A 5 -8.73 2.93 2.86
C LEU A 5 -10.04 2.15 2.72
N PRO A 6 -11.05 2.73 2.05
CA PRO A 6 -12.29 2.02 1.79
C PRO A 6 -12.02 0.78 0.92
N PRO A 7 -12.80 -0.29 1.09
CA PRO A 7 -12.80 -1.40 0.15
C PRO A 7 -13.08 -0.89 -1.27
N ASN A 8 -12.54 -1.54 -2.29
CA ASN A 8 -12.61 -1.09 -3.70
C ASN A 8 -14.03 -0.78 -4.21
N ASN A 9 -15.05 -1.25 -3.50
CA ASN A 9 -16.46 -1.03 -3.81
C ASN A 9 -17.17 -0.19 -2.74
N ALA A 10 -16.47 0.53 -1.86
CA ALA A 10 -17.13 1.33 -0.84
C ALA A 10 -18.02 2.39 -1.47
N ALA A 11 -19.30 2.28 -1.19
CA ALA A 11 -20.31 3.24 -1.59
C ALA A 11 -20.93 3.97 -0.38
N PHE A 12 -20.66 3.49 0.83
CA PHE A 12 -21.24 4.00 2.08
C PHE A 12 -20.16 4.28 3.09
N VAL A 13 -20.33 5.34 3.88
CA VAL A 13 -19.42 5.72 4.96
C VAL A 13 -20.19 6.07 6.22
N MET A 14 -19.69 5.54 7.35
CA MET A 14 -20.06 5.99 8.68
C MET A 14 -19.00 6.97 9.19
N ARG A 15 -19.40 8.07 9.84
CA ARG A 15 -18.50 9.06 10.44
C ARG A 15 -18.89 9.39 11.86
N LEU A 16 -17.87 9.52 12.72
CA LEU A 16 -18.04 10.01 14.09
C LEU A 16 -16.81 10.81 14.50
N ARG A 17 -17.07 11.99 15.13
CA ARG A 17 -16.05 12.77 15.85
C ARG A 17 -16.11 12.44 17.33
N CYS A 18 -14.95 12.10 17.93
CA CYS A 18 -14.86 11.78 19.34
C CYS A 18 -13.42 11.99 19.87
N ALA A 19 -13.13 11.58 21.11
CA ALA A 19 -11.79 11.58 21.63
C ALA A 19 -10.99 10.37 21.10
N GLU A 20 -9.64 10.41 21.24
CA GLU A 20 -8.74 9.37 20.72
C GLU A 20 -9.09 7.97 21.22
N SER A 21 -9.36 7.81 22.52
CA SER A 21 -9.66 6.52 23.13
C SER A 21 -10.90 5.86 22.55
N GLU A 22 -11.96 6.65 22.34
CA GLU A 22 -13.23 6.19 21.78
C GLU A 22 -13.07 5.91 20.28
N ALA A 23 -12.31 6.75 19.57
CA ALA A 23 -12.05 6.57 18.15
C ALA A 23 -11.35 5.24 17.88
N ARG A 24 -10.31 4.93 18.64
CA ARG A 24 -9.58 3.66 18.52
C ARG A 24 -10.44 2.46 18.89
N ALA A 25 -11.16 2.53 20.01
CA ALA A 25 -12.02 1.44 20.46
C ALA A 25 -13.12 1.11 19.43
N LEU A 26 -13.74 2.14 18.84
CA LEU A 26 -14.78 1.98 17.84
C LEU A 26 -14.22 1.40 16.52
N ALA A 27 -13.08 1.92 16.04
CA ALA A 27 -12.45 1.43 14.83
C ALA A 27 -12.01 -0.03 14.95
N ASP A 28 -11.45 -0.42 16.10
CA ASP A 28 -11.03 -1.79 16.38
C ASP A 28 -12.26 -2.72 16.42
N LEU A 29 -13.31 -2.36 17.17
CA LEU A 29 -14.53 -3.16 17.28
C LEU A 29 -15.18 -3.40 15.91
N LEU A 30 -15.39 -2.34 15.12
CA LEU A 30 -16.07 -2.46 13.83
C LEU A 30 -15.19 -3.19 12.80
N GLY A 31 -13.87 -2.96 12.84
CA GLY A 31 -12.91 -3.66 11.99
C GLY A 31 -12.77 -5.16 12.30
N GLU A 32 -13.04 -5.58 13.55
CA GLU A 32 -13.05 -7.00 13.93
C GLU A 32 -14.41 -7.68 13.68
N THR A 33 -15.50 -6.91 13.71
CA THR A 33 -16.87 -7.44 13.59
C THR A 33 -17.27 -7.70 12.14
N PHE A 34 -16.89 -6.82 11.21
CA PHE A 34 -17.28 -6.91 9.81
C PHE A 34 -16.21 -7.57 8.94
N ASP A 35 -16.65 -8.14 7.80
CA ASP A 35 -15.72 -8.78 6.84
C ASP A 35 -14.71 -7.76 6.31
N PRO A 36 -13.40 -7.98 6.49
CA PRO A 36 -12.36 -7.09 5.97
C PRO A 36 -12.34 -6.95 4.44
N ALA A 37 -13.00 -7.84 3.70
CA ALA A 37 -13.12 -7.74 2.26
C ALA A 37 -14.17 -6.70 1.82
N GLU A 38 -15.13 -6.40 2.70
CA GLU A 38 -16.27 -5.52 2.40
C GLU A 38 -16.28 -4.25 3.28
N THR A 39 -15.49 -4.22 4.36
CA THR A 39 -15.50 -3.14 5.34
C THR A 39 -14.08 -2.73 5.72
N ALA A 40 -13.83 -1.41 5.80
CA ALA A 40 -12.58 -0.87 6.33
C ALA A 40 -12.89 0.21 7.36
N ALA A 41 -12.26 0.13 8.53
CA ALA A 41 -12.38 1.11 9.60
C ALA A 41 -11.07 1.87 9.80
N ALA A 42 -11.16 3.19 10.01
CA ALA A 42 -10.05 4.07 10.28
C ALA A 42 -10.38 5.02 11.43
N ALA A 43 -9.37 5.28 12.27
CA ALA A 43 -9.39 6.36 13.24
C ALA A 43 -8.15 7.23 13.03
N PHE A 44 -8.33 8.53 12.88
CA PHE A 44 -7.25 9.49 12.65
C PHE A 44 -7.54 10.83 13.31
N GLU A 45 -6.46 11.53 13.66
CA GLU A 45 -6.52 12.86 14.20
C GLU A 45 -6.91 13.87 13.11
N GLU A 46 -7.91 14.72 13.34
CA GLU A 46 -8.22 15.81 12.42
C GLU A 46 -7.07 16.82 12.43
N LYS A 47 -6.79 17.45 11.29
CA LYS A 47 -5.75 18.49 11.21
C LYS A 47 -6.13 19.64 12.17
N ALA A 48 -5.26 19.89 13.15
CA ALA A 48 -5.44 21.00 14.08
C ALA A 48 -5.55 22.32 13.29
N SER A 49 -6.57 23.12 13.60
CA SER A 49 -6.56 24.53 13.23
C SER A 49 -5.46 25.22 14.04
N THR A 50 -4.66 26.04 13.41
CA THR A 50 -3.44 26.67 13.95
C THR A 50 -3.66 27.56 15.20
N ASP A 51 -4.86 27.69 15.72
CA ASP A 51 -5.24 28.67 16.74
C ASP A 51 -5.96 28.12 17.98
N SER A 52 -5.99 26.84 18.27
CA SER A 52 -6.69 26.35 19.45
C SER A 52 -5.84 25.46 20.36
N TRP A 53 -5.86 25.78 21.67
CA TRP A 53 -5.26 24.97 22.76
C TRP A 53 -6.15 23.77 23.16
N ALA A 54 -7.26 23.53 22.44
CA ALA A 54 -8.14 22.39 22.69
C ALA A 54 -7.50 21.12 22.09
N PRO A 55 -7.68 19.94 22.73
CA PRO A 55 -7.22 18.67 22.15
C PRO A 55 -7.87 18.49 20.78
N THR A 56 -7.05 18.10 19.80
CA THR A 56 -7.51 17.86 18.43
C THR A 56 -8.51 16.72 18.44
N PRO A 57 -9.72 16.90 17.88
CA PRO A 57 -10.69 15.81 17.80
C PRO A 57 -10.21 14.71 16.84
N TRP A 58 -10.60 13.49 17.15
CA TRP A 58 -10.37 12.34 16.28
C TRP A 58 -11.62 12.08 15.44
N MET A 59 -11.39 11.63 14.21
CA MET A 59 -12.42 11.17 13.28
C MET A 59 -12.34 9.66 13.17
N VAL A 60 -13.50 9.00 13.26
CA VAL A 60 -13.67 7.60 12.86
C VAL A 60 -14.42 7.58 11.55
N GLU A 61 -13.85 6.91 10.56
CA GLU A 61 -14.52 6.58 9.31
C GLU A 61 -14.58 5.08 9.11
N VAL A 62 -15.77 4.56 8.85
CA VAL A 62 -15.96 3.15 8.49
C VAL A 62 -16.64 3.07 7.15
N TYR A 63 -16.01 2.39 6.22
CA TYR A 63 -16.41 2.27 4.83
C TYR A 63 -17.03 0.90 4.58
N PHE A 64 -18.17 0.87 3.89
CA PHE A 64 -18.91 -0.36 3.58
C PHE A 64 -19.10 -0.49 2.07
N GLY A 65 -18.90 -1.71 1.56
CA GLY A 65 -19.17 -2.06 0.15
C GLY A 65 -20.66 -2.14 -0.20
N HIS A 66 -21.49 -2.38 0.82
CA HIS A 66 -22.95 -2.46 0.72
C HIS A 66 -23.61 -1.53 1.74
N PRO A 67 -24.93 -1.18 1.58
CA PRO A 67 -25.62 -0.39 2.59
C PRO A 67 -25.51 -1.06 3.96
N PRO A 68 -24.93 -0.41 4.98
CA PRO A 68 -24.88 -0.98 6.32
C PRO A 68 -26.27 -0.96 6.96
N ASP A 69 -26.53 -1.90 7.84
CA ASP A 69 -27.64 -1.81 8.79
C ASP A 69 -27.24 -0.77 9.85
N GLU A 70 -27.75 0.46 9.68
CA GLU A 70 -27.38 1.62 10.51
C GLU A 70 -27.73 1.41 11.98
N ASP A 71 -28.85 0.73 12.27
CA ASP A 71 -29.28 0.46 13.65
C ASP A 71 -28.36 -0.55 14.32
N ASN A 72 -27.96 -1.59 13.61
CA ASN A 72 -26.99 -2.55 14.10
C ASN A 72 -25.61 -1.94 14.33
N VAL A 73 -25.13 -1.09 13.41
CA VAL A 73 -23.85 -0.39 13.57
C VAL A 73 -23.89 0.54 14.78
N ARG A 74 -25.01 1.29 15.00
CA ARG A 74 -25.17 2.15 16.18
C ARG A 74 -25.23 1.32 17.47
N ALA A 75 -25.93 0.19 17.47
CA ALA A 75 -26.00 -0.69 18.63
C ALA A 75 -24.62 -1.26 19.02
N LEU A 76 -23.82 -1.67 18.03
CA LEU A 76 -22.44 -2.12 18.25
C LEU A 76 -21.57 -0.97 18.76
N ALA A 77 -21.70 0.21 18.18
CA ALA A 77 -20.95 1.39 18.62
C ALA A 77 -21.30 1.77 20.06
N ALA A 78 -22.57 1.71 20.44
CA ALA A 78 -23.01 2.00 21.81
C ALA A 78 -22.33 1.12 22.87
N VAL A 79 -21.99 -0.12 22.53
CA VAL A 79 -21.24 -1.02 23.42
C VAL A 79 -19.82 -0.51 23.67
N ALA A 80 -19.16 0.04 22.64
CA ALA A 80 -17.78 0.50 22.74
C ALA A 80 -17.62 1.91 23.30
N ILE A 81 -18.53 2.84 22.93
CA ILE A 81 -18.37 4.29 23.17
C ILE A 81 -19.57 4.93 23.88
N GLY A 82 -20.58 4.16 24.25
CA GLY A 82 -21.80 4.64 24.92
C GLY A 82 -22.86 5.18 23.94
N GLU A 83 -24.13 5.18 24.41
CA GLU A 83 -25.28 5.53 23.56
C GLU A 83 -25.26 6.98 23.06
N ASP A 84 -24.76 7.94 23.87
CA ASP A 84 -24.79 9.37 23.52
C ASP A 84 -23.87 9.68 22.36
N LEU A 85 -22.70 9.04 22.29
CA LEU A 85 -21.78 9.16 21.14
C LEU A 85 -22.28 8.35 19.95
N ALA A 86 -22.81 7.17 20.16
CA ALA A 86 -23.35 6.34 19.09
C ALA A 86 -24.51 7.03 18.32
N ARG A 87 -25.31 7.86 19.01
CA ARG A 87 -26.35 8.69 18.37
C ARG A 87 -25.81 9.78 17.45
N GLN A 88 -24.56 10.22 17.63
CA GLN A 88 -23.92 11.24 16.80
C GLN A 88 -23.32 10.64 15.51
N ILE A 89 -23.32 9.34 15.35
CA ILE A 89 -22.87 8.67 14.14
C ILE A 89 -23.70 9.15 12.95
N THR A 90 -23.02 9.55 11.91
CA THR A 90 -23.63 9.93 10.64
C THR A 90 -23.28 8.89 9.56
N PHE A 91 -24.26 8.61 8.68
CA PHE A 91 -24.06 7.78 7.52
C PHE A 91 -24.21 8.60 6.24
N GLY A 92 -23.44 8.26 5.23
CA GLY A 92 -23.48 8.96 3.95
C GLY A 92 -23.12 8.06 2.79
N LEU A 93 -23.51 8.51 1.59
CA LEU A 93 -23.05 7.93 0.33
C LEU A 93 -21.75 8.60 -0.07
N ILE A 94 -20.82 7.81 -0.58
CA ILE A 94 -19.59 8.33 -1.19
C ILE A 94 -19.76 8.28 -2.68
N SER A 95 -19.75 9.44 -3.35
CA SER A 95 -19.65 9.42 -4.81
C SER A 95 -18.21 9.03 -5.19
N ARG A 96 -18.05 8.22 -6.23
CA ARG A 96 -16.73 7.87 -6.77
C ARG A 96 -15.87 9.10 -7.09
N GLN A 97 -16.52 10.21 -7.48
CA GLN A 97 -15.85 11.48 -7.78
C GLN A 97 -15.37 12.22 -6.53
N ASP A 98 -16.15 12.22 -5.46
CA ASP A 98 -15.78 12.94 -4.23
C ASP A 98 -14.63 12.25 -3.51
N TRP A 99 -14.56 10.93 -3.54
CA TRP A 99 -13.46 10.17 -2.97
C TRP A 99 -12.14 10.42 -3.71
N VAL A 100 -12.17 10.46 -5.03
CA VAL A 100 -11.02 10.79 -5.88
C VAL A 100 -10.52 12.21 -5.59
N ALA A 101 -11.42 13.19 -5.51
CA ALA A 101 -11.08 14.58 -5.25
C ALA A 101 -10.47 14.75 -3.84
N SER A 102 -11.08 14.19 -2.81
CA SER A 102 -10.58 14.32 -1.43
C SER A 102 -9.26 13.56 -1.20
N SER A 103 -9.04 12.46 -1.90
CA SER A 103 -7.76 11.73 -1.88
C SER A 103 -6.64 12.50 -2.59
N LEU A 104 -6.95 13.38 -3.53
CA LEU A 104 -5.97 14.18 -4.27
C LEU A 104 -5.57 15.47 -3.54
N GLU A 105 -6.47 16.10 -2.79
CA GLU A 105 -6.23 17.39 -2.13
C GLU A 105 -5.18 17.36 -0.99
N GLY A 106 -4.82 16.17 -0.49
CA GLY A 106 -3.86 16.00 0.61
C GLY A 106 -2.51 15.39 0.24
N LEU A 107 -2.29 15.03 -1.02
CA LEU A 107 -1.15 14.22 -1.41
C LEU A 107 0.01 15.08 -1.93
N SER A 108 0.90 15.53 -1.05
CA SER A 108 2.15 16.18 -1.46
C SER A 108 3.13 15.17 -2.07
N ALA A 109 4.01 15.65 -2.96
CA ALA A 109 5.03 14.82 -3.60
C ALA A 109 5.92 14.10 -2.57
N VAL A 110 6.14 12.81 -2.76
CA VAL A 110 6.94 11.95 -1.85
C VAL A 110 8.30 11.69 -2.43
N ARG A 111 9.32 12.18 -1.74
CA ARG A 111 10.72 11.95 -2.11
C ARG A 111 11.29 10.73 -1.37
N ALA A 112 11.90 9.82 -2.13
CA ALA A 112 12.58 8.62 -1.62
C ALA A 112 13.91 8.40 -2.37
N GLY A 113 15.01 8.96 -1.86
CA GLY A 113 16.29 9.00 -2.56
C GLY A 113 16.18 9.80 -3.86
N ARG A 114 16.50 9.19 -5.01
CA ARG A 114 16.36 9.82 -6.34
C ARG A 114 14.95 9.75 -6.92
N PHE A 115 14.05 8.98 -6.28
CA PHE A 115 12.68 8.87 -6.75
C PHE A 115 11.81 9.98 -6.18
N LEU A 116 10.98 10.56 -7.02
CA LEU A 116 9.95 11.51 -6.66
C LEU A 116 8.61 10.99 -7.18
N VAL A 117 7.73 10.55 -6.27
CA VAL A 117 6.36 10.17 -6.62
C VAL A 117 5.48 11.38 -6.42
N HIS A 118 4.70 11.74 -7.44
CA HIS A 118 3.87 12.94 -7.42
C HIS A 118 2.59 12.75 -8.22
N GLY A 119 1.56 13.51 -7.90
CA GLY A 119 0.37 13.66 -8.72
C GLY A 119 0.56 14.70 -9.82
N ALA A 120 -0.44 14.84 -10.69
CA ALA A 120 -0.42 15.84 -11.76
C ALA A 120 -0.27 17.28 -11.26
N HIS A 121 -0.82 17.58 -10.07
CA HIS A 121 -0.79 18.90 -9.43
C HIS A 121 0.61 19.27 -8.90
N ASP A 122 1.47 18.30 -8.61
CA ASP A 122 2.80 18.49 -8.03
C ASP A 122 3.95 18.42 -9.04
N ARG A 123 3.67 18.49 -10.33
CA ARG A 123 4.72 18.46 -11.40
C ARG A 123 5.79 19.51 -11.22
N VAL A 124 5.45 20.66 -10.61
CA VAL A 124 6.39 21.74 -10.31
C VAL A 124 7.49 21.36 -9.31
N SER A 125 7.26 20.33 -8.51
CA SER A 125 8.21 19.81 -7.52
C SER A 125 9.34 18.96 -8.15
N VAL A 126 9.25 18.62 -9.43
CA VAL A 126 10.21 17.77 -10.14
C VAL A 126 11.48 18.53 -10.48
N THR A 127 12.62 18.00 -10.09
CA THR A 127 13.94 18.54 -10.44
C THR A 127 14.65 17.67 -11.49
N PRO A 128 15.66 18.21 -12.23
CA PRO A 128 16.37 17.46 -13.27
C PRO A 128 17.06 16.17 -12.80
N ASN A 129 17.37 16.07 -11.50
CA ASN A 129 18.03 14.91 -10.93
C ASN A 129 17.05 13.83 -10.43
N ASP A 130 15.75 14.10 -10.50
CA ASP A 130 14.73 13.19 -10.02
C ASP A 130 14.37 12.13 -11.06
N ILE A 131 14.14 10.92 -10.58
CA ILE A 131 13.38 9.92 -11.31
C ILE A 131 11.92 10.14 -10.92
N ALA A 132 11.28 11.07 -11.63
CA ALA A 132 9.89 11.43 -11.35
C ALA A 132 8.94 10.33 -11.80
N LEU A 133 7.95 10.04 -10.95
CA LEU A 133 6.91 9.04 -11.15
C LEU A 133 5.57 9.73 -10.94
N GLU A 134 4.91 10.06 -12.04
CA GLU A 134 3.58 10.63 -11.99
C GLU A 134 2.56 9.50 -11.81
N ILE A 135 1.87 9.49 -10.69
CA ILE A 135 0.87 8.46 -10.34
C ILE A 135 -0.46 9.16 -10.16
N GLU A 136 -1.43 8.75 -10.95
CA GLU A 136 -2.81 9.16 -10.71
C GLU A 136 -3.39 8.28 -9.61
N ALA A 137 -3.70 8.92 -8.48
CA ALA A 137 -4.15 8.25 -7.25
C ALA A 137 -5.59 7.70 -7.34
N ALA A 138 -6.25 7.90 -8.46
CA ALA A 138 -7.70 7.83 -8.56
C ALA A 138 -8.33 6.46 -8.24
N LEU A 139 -7.63 5.34 -8.33
CA LEU A 139 -8.30 4.03 -8.26
C LEU A 139 -7.50 2.88 -7.63
N ALA A 140 -6.25 3.05 -7.17
CA ALA A 140 -5.49 1.90 -6.70
C ALA A 140 -4.52 2.23 -5.55
N PHE A 141 -4.26 1.22 -4.75
CA PHE A 141 -3.29 1.18 -3.67
C PHE A 141 -1.86 1.54 -4.14
N GLY A 142 -1.12 2.33 -3.36
CA GLY A 142 0.31 2.57 -3.61
C GLY A 142 0.65 3.96 -4.16
N THR A 143 -0.02 5.00 -3.68
CA THR A 143 0.22 6.40 -4.10
C THR A 143 1.56 6.99 -3.66
N GLY A 144 2.41 6.21 -2.97
CA GLY A 144 3.72 6.67 -2.50
C GLY A 144 3.71 7.38 -1.15
N HIS A 145 2.55 7.74 -0.62
CA HIS A 145 2.41 8.47 0.66
C HIS A 145 2.58 7.58 1.88
N HIS A 146 2.39 6.28 1.73
CA HIS A 146 2.61 5.33 2.79
C HIS A 146 4.10 5.11 3.04
N GLY A 147 4.48 5.04 4.30
CA GLY A 147 5.83 4.67 4.73
C GLY A 147 6.32 3.37 4.06
N THR A 148 5.41 2.47 3.68
CA THR A 148 5.69 1.22 2.95
C THR A 148 6.30 1.45 1.58
N THR A 149 5.66 2.26 0.73
CA THR A 149 6.14 2.56 -0.63
C THR A 149 7.45 3.35 -0.56
N ARG A 150 7.53 4.35 0.33
CA ARG A 150 8.76 5.13 0.57
C ARG A 150 9.91 4.22 0.99
N GLY A 151 9.67 3.27 1.91
CA GLY A 151 10.67 2.28 2.34
C GLY A 151 11.19 1.41 1.20
N CYS A 152 10.30 0.92 0.33
CA CYS A 152 10.65 0.13 -0.85
C CYS A 152 11.50 0.93 -1.86
N LEU A 153 11.10 2.17 -2.15
CA LEU A 153 11.84 3.05 -3.08
C LEU A 153 13.23 3.41 -2.55
N LEU A 154 13.37 3.62 -1.23
CA LEU A 154 14.68 3.84 -0.60
C LEU A 154 15.59 2.61 -0.74
N PHE A 155 15.07 1.39 -0.57
CA PHE A 155 15.85 0.18 -0.82
C PHE A 155 16.16 0.00 -2.30
N LEU A 156 15.24 0.32 -3.20
CA LEU A 156 15.54 0.31 -4.63
C LEU A 156 16.70 1.26 -4.95
N ASP A 157 16.70 2.49 -4.43
CA ASP A 157 17.77 3.46 -4.65
C ASP A 157 19.13 2.93 -4.14
N GLU A 158 19.14 2.29 -2.97
CA GLU A 158 20.36 1.66 -2.44
C GLU A 158 20.86 0.48 -3.28
N ILE A 159 19.95 -0.37 -3.75
CA ILE A 159 20.30 -1.50 -4.63
C ILE A 159 20.90 -0.97 -5.93
N LEU A 160 20.28 0.05 -6.54
CA LEU A 160 20.72 0.63 -7.80
C LEU A 160 22.09 1.35 -7.72
N LYS A 161 22.51 1.77 -6.52
CA LYS A 161 23.87 2.30 -6.27
C LYS A 161 24.94 1.21 -6.27
N ARG A 162 24.56 -0.04 -6.04
CA ARG A 162 25.50 -1.18 -5.93
C ARG A 162 25.51 -2.06 -7.17
N ARG A 163 24.34 -2.30 -7.78
CA ARG A 163 24.18 -3.18 -8.93
C ARG A 163 23.00 -2.77 -9.79
N ARG A 164 22.93 -3.35 -10.99
CA ARG A 164 21.81 -3.14 -11.91
C ARG A 164 21.03 -4.43 -12.09
N PRO A 165 19.92 -4.64 -11.36
CA PRO A 165 19.06 -5.81 -11.54
C PRO A 165 18.63 -5.97 -12.99
N LYS A 166 18.58 -7.24 -13.46
CA LYS A 166 18.23 -7.57 -14.86
C LYS A 166 16.79 -8.09 -14.97
N ASN A 167 16.35 -8.86 -13.99
CA ASN A 167 15.06 -9.52 -13.96
C ASN A 167 14.31 -9.07 -12.70
N ILE A 168 13.26 -8.28 -12.89
CA ILE A 168 12.56 -7.65 -11.78
C ILE A 168 11.10 -8.04 -11.79
N LEU A 169 10.56 -8.35 -10.62
CA LEU A 169 9.16 -8.69 -10.39
C LEU A 169 8.58 -7.81 -9.27
N ASP A 170 7.39 -7.28 -9.50
CA ASP A 170 6.58 -6.59 -8.51
C ASP A 170 5.28 -7.37 -8.29
N VAL A 171 5.05 -7.86 -7.07
CA VAL A 171 3.90 -8.72 -6.72
C VAL A 171 2.94 -7.94 -5.82
N GLY A 172 1.67 -7.86 -6.22
CA GLY A 172 0.71 -6.94 -5.67
C GLY A 172 1.07 -5.52 -6.07
N CYS A 173 1.18 -5.27 -7.38
CA CYS A 173 1.76 -4.03 -7.90
C CYS A 173 0.88 -2.80 -7.70
N GLY A 174 -0.43 -2.96 -7.50
CA GLY A 174 -1.37 -1.87 -7.31
C GLY A 174 -1.30 -0.83 -8.44
N THR A 175 -0.92 0.41 -8.11
CA THR A 175 -0.68 1.47 -9.10
C THR A 175 0.54 1.24 -9.99
N GLY A 176 1.36 0.25 -9.68
CA GLY A 176 2.60 -0.07 -10.38
C GLY A 176 3.80 0.80 -10.00
N VAL A 177 3.72 1.57 -8.92
CA VAL A 177 4.74 2.56 -8.56
C VAL A 177 6.14 1.97 -8.43
N LEU A 178 6.29 0.77 -7.82
CA LEU A 178 7.60 0.13 -7.63
C LEU A 178 8.13 -0.44 -8.94
N ALA A 179 7.28 -1.12 -9.69
CA ALA A 179 7.61 -1.61 -11.03
C ALA A 179 8.01 -0.45 -11.95
N LEU A 180 7.28 0.65 -11.93
CA LEU A 180 7.54 1.86 -12.71
C LEU A 180 8.86 2.51 -12.31
N ALA A 181 9.14 2.62 -11.01
CA ALA A 181 10.41 3.14 -10.50
C ALA A 181 11.61 2.35 -11.04
N ALA A 182 11.54 1.01 -10.95
CA ALA A 182 12.58 0.14 -11.46
C ALA A 182 12.71 0.23 -12.99
N ALA A 183 11.59 0.25 -13.73
CA ALA A 183 11.56 0.35 -15.18
C ALA A 183 12.19 1.67 -15.67
N ARG A 184 11.84 2.79 -15.07
CA ARG A 184 12.40 4.10 -15.45
C ARG A 184 13.89 4.23 -15.12
N ALA A 185 14.29 3.73 -13.93
CA ALA A 185 15.70 3.80 -13.52
C ALA A 185 16.62 2.92 -14.37
N LEU A 186 16.13 1.78 -14.83
CA LEU A 186 16.96 0.76 -15.51
C LEU A 186 16.73 0.70 -17.03
N ARG A 187 15.59 1.21 -17.51
CA ARG A 187 15.11 1.04 -18.90
C ARG A 187 15.07 -0.43 -19.30
N ARG A 188 14.48 -1.25 -18.43
CA ARG A 188 14.35 -2.71 -18.59
C ARG A 188 12.94 -3.14 -18.32
N THR A 189 12.54 -4.25 -18.92
CA THR A 189 11.22 -4.84 -18.68
C THR A 189 11.12 -5.35 -17.25
N VAL A 190 10.12 -4.88 -16.52
CA VAL A 190 9.73 -5.29 -15.18
C VAL A 190 8.38 -6.00 -15.27
N ALA A 191 8.29 -7.21 -14.73
CA ALA A 191 7.03 -7.91 -14.59
C ALA A 191 6.29 -7.37 -13.36
N ALA A 192 5.00 -7.12 -13.50
CA ALA A 192 4.15 -6.59 -12.44
C ALA A 192 2.86 -7.42 -12.37
N GLY A 193 2.61 -8.07 -11.24
CA GLY A 193 1.44 -8.92 -11.05
C GLY A 193 0.52 -8.38 -9.97
N ASP A 194 -0.78 -8.39 -10.23
CA ASP A 194 -1.80 -8.12 -9.22
C ASP A 194 -2.97 -9.08 -9.39
N ILE A 195 -3.67 -9.39 -8.29
CA ILE A 195 -4.89 -10.20 -8.32
C ILE A 195 -6.06 -9.39 -8.86
N ASP A 196 -6.04 -8.08 -8.65
CA ASP A 196 -7.07 -7.14 -9.04
C ASP A 196 -6.85 -6.67 -10.49
N ALA A 197 -7.86 -6.82 -11.32
CA ALA A 197 -7.85 -6.36 -12.71
C ALA A 197 -7.76 -4.83 -12.82
N ASP A 198 -8.37 -4.10 -11.88
CA ASP A 198 -8.34 -2.63 -11.84
C ASP A 198 -6.95 -2.13 -11.47
N ALA A 199 -6.26 -2.78 -10.55
CA ALA A 199 -4.86 -2.51 -10.23
C ALA A 199 -3.95 -2.71 -11.46
N VAL A 200 -4.16 -3.80 -12.22
CA VAL A 200 -3.44 -4.04 -13.48
C VAL A 200 -3.72 -2.98 -14.52
N ALA A 201 -4.98 -2.52 -14.62
CA ALA A 201 -5.37 -1.43 -15.53
C ALA A 201 -4.72 -0.09 -15.11
N ALA A 202 -4.71 0.22 -13.80
CA ALA A 202 -4.03 1.39 -13.25
C ALA A 202 -2.52 1.36 -13.51
N THR A 203 -1.87 0.21 -13.29
CA THR A 203 -0.45 0.03 -13.64
C THR A 203 -0.18 0.32 -15.12
N ARG A 204 -1.05 -0.14 -16.03
CA ARG A 204 -0.92 0.16 -17.47
C ARG A 204 -1.10 1.64 -17.79
N ALA A 205 -2.07 2.30 -17.15
CA ALA A 205 -2.32 3.73 -17.31
C ALA A 205 -1.11 4.55 -16.84
N ASN A 206 -0.62 4.28 -15.64
CA ASN A 206 0.57 4.95 -15.09
C ASN A 206 1.84 4.68 -15.91
N ALA A 207 1.98 3.47 -16.48
CA ALA A 207 3.09 3.16 -17.39
C ALA A 207 3.07 4.03 -18.64
N ARG A 208 1.88 4.26 -19.23
CA ARG A 208 1.73 5.16 -20.40
C ARG A 208 2.01 6.61 -20.02
N LEU A 209 1.42 7.09 -18.92
CA LEU A 209 1.61 8.44 -18.38
C LEU A 209 3.09 8.78 -18.21
N ASN A 210 3.86 7.84 -17.69
CA ASN A 210 5.29 7.98 -17.46
C ASN A 210 6.17 7.57 -18.65
N LYS A 211 5.62 7.32 -19.83
CA LYS A 211 6.32 6.88 -21.04
C LYS A 211 7.16 5.61 -20.81
N ALA A 212 6.73 4.75 -19.92
CA ALA A 212 7.40 3.50 -19.52
C ALA A 212 6.67 2.23 -20.02
N GLY A 213 5.63 2.36 -20.85
CA GLY A 213 4.85 1.25 -21.37
C GLY A 213 5.67 0.08 -21.93
N PRO A 214 6.70 0.31 -22.75
CA PRO A 214 7.54 -0.77 -23.30
C PRO A 214 8.34 -1.55 -22.24
N TRP A 215 8.49 -0.99 -21.04
CA TRP A 215 9.30 -1.57 -19.95
C TRP A 215 8.46 -2.15 -18.82
N LEU A 216 7.13 -2.16 -18.92
CA LEU A 216 6.28 -2.83 -17.94
C LEU A 216 5.50 -3.96 -18.59
N LEU A 217 5.42 -5.09 -17.87
CA LEU A 217 4.57 -6.22 -18.22
C LEU A 217 3.54 -6.44 -17.09
N PRO A 218 2.42 -5.69 -17.09
CA PRO A 218 1.36 -5.86 -16.09
C PRO A 218 0.51 -7.08 -16.43
N VAL A 219 0.32 -7.97 -15.44
CA VAL A 219 -0.39 -9.25 -15.59
C VAL A 219 -1.36 -9.42 -14.43
N GLN A 220 -2.59 -9.80 -14.71
CA GLN A 220 -3.50 -10.22 -13.66
C GLN A 220 -3.08 -11.61 -13.17
N ALA A 221 -2.68 -11.71 -11.90
CA ALA A 221 -2.13 -12.94 -11.35
C ALA A 221 -2.37 -13.07 -9.85
N ARG A 222 -2.77 -14.24 -9.40
CA ARG A 222 -2.77 -14.57 -7.97
C ARG A 222 -1.34 -14.87 -7.51
N GLY A 223 -0.67 -13.88 -6.93
CA GLY A 223 0.74 -13.98 -6.52
C GLY A 223 1.64 -14.32 -7.72
N ALA A 224 2.30 -15.50 -7.69
CA ALA A 224 3.23 -15.96 -8.72
C ALA A 224 2.62 -16.95 -9.73
N ALA A 225 1.30 -17.16 -9.72
CA ALA A 225 0.67 -18.31 -10.39
C ALA A 225 0.40 -18.13 -11.89
N HIS A 226 0.90 -17.08 -12.54
CA HIS A 226 0.67 -16.83 -13.96
C HIS A 226 1.89 -17.23 -14.81
N PRO A 227 1.70 -17.92 -15.96
CA PRO A 227 2.82 -18.34 -16.83
C PRO A 227 3.72 -17.20 -17.31
N ALA A 228 3.16 -16.02 -17.61
CA ALA A 228 3.92 -14.85 -18.03
C ALA A 228 4.88 -14.30 -16.95
N LEU A 229 4.70 -14.68 -15.69
CA LEU A 229 5.62 -14.36 -14.59
C LEU A 229 6.74 -15.40 -14.42
N ARG A 230 6.74 -16.49 -15.20
CA ARG A 230 7.84 -17.46 -15.19
C ARG A 230 8.98 -16.92 -16.04
N ARG A 231 10.19 -16.96 -15.48
CA ARG A 231 11.38 -16.46 -16.18
C ARG A 231 12.56 -17.41 -16.02
N PRO A 232 13.22 -17.80 -17.11
CA PRO A 232 14.46 -18.58 -17.02
C PRO A 232 15.51 -17.82 -16.20
N GLY A 233 16.20 -18.52 -15.29
CA GLY A 233 17.20 -17.92 -14.40
C GLY A 233 16.63 -17.15 -13.20
N GLY A 234 15.31 -17.00 -13.12
CA GLY A 234 14.62 -16.33 -12.03
C GLY A 234 14.74 -14.81 -12.01
N TYR A 235 14.16 -14.22 -10.97
CA TYR A 235 14.20 -12.78 -10.71
C TYR A 235 15.32 -12.45 -9.74
N ASP A 236 16.16 -11.49 -10.07
CA ASP A 236 17.25 -11.02 -9.21
C ASP A 236 16.82 -9.85 -8.29
N LEU A 237 15.63 -9.27 -8.52
CA LEU A 237 14.96 -8.34 -7.62
C LEU A 237 13.45 -8.62 -7.61
N ILE A 238 12.91 -8.84 -6.41
CA ILE A 238 11.47 -9.01 -6.21
C ILE A 238 10.98 -7.97 -5.21
N PHE A 239 9.90 -7.28 -5.56
CA PHE A 239 9.11 -6.47 -4.64
C PHE A 239 7.83 -7.20 -4.26
N ALA A 240 7.42 -7.07 -3.00
CA ALA A 240 6.08 -7.39 -2.54
C ALA A 240 5.68 -6.41 -1.43
N ASN A 241 4.88 -5.41 -1.78
CA ASN A 241 4.34 -4.43 -0.84
C ASN A 241 2.87 -4.74 -0.60
N ILE A 242 2.64 -5.80 0.17
CA ILE A 242 1.32 -6.37 0.47
C ILE A 242 1.22 -6.74 1.95
N LEU A 243 0.03 -7.11 2.42
CA LEU A 243 -0.20 -7.44 3.83
C LEU A 243 0.69 -8.59 4.35
N ALA A 244 0.94 -8.59 5.66
CA ALA A 244 1.81 -9.56 6.33
C ALA A 244 1.39 -11.03 6.12
N LYS A 245 0.09 -11.34 6.16
CA LYS A 245 -0.41 -12.70 5.95
C LYS A 245 -0.12 -13.20 4.53
N PRO A 246 -0.48 -12.50 3.44
CA PRO A 246 -0.04 -12.84 2.08
C PRO A 246 1.47 -12.95 1.93
N LEU A 247 2.28 -12.06 2.53
CA LEU A 247 3.75 -12.14 2.46
C LEU A 247 4.28 -13.47 2.99
N ARG A 248 3.71 -14.00 4.08
CA ARG A 248 4.06 -15.32 4.62
C ARG A 248 3.61 -16.45 3.70
N MET A 249 2.38 -16.39 3.22
CA MET A 249 1.79 -17.43 2.37
C MET A 249 2.50 -17.55 1.01
N LEU A 250 2.93 -16.45 0.43
CA LEU A 250 3.57 -16.41 -0.89
C LEU A 250 5.07 -16.71 -0.84
N ALA A 251 5.70 -16.72 0.34
CA ALA A 251 7.14 -16.93 0.49
C ALA A 251 7.65 -18.17 -0.28
N PRO A 252 7.04 -19.38 -0.19
CA PRO A 252 7.52 -20.56 -0.93
C PRO A 252 7.41 -20.41 -2.44
N SER A 253 6.36 -19.78 -2.94
CA SER A 253 6.14 -19.61 -4.39
C SER A 253 7.07 -18.55 -4.99
N LEU A 254 7.26 -17.43 -4.30
CA LEU A 254 8.16 -16.36 -4.72
C LEU A 254 9.64 -16.79 -4.61
N ALA A 255 10.00 -17.57 -3.60
CA ALA A 255 11.34 -18.15 -3.47
C ALA A 255 11.71 -19.02 -4.67
N ARG A 256 10.77 -19.76 -5.26
CA ARG A 256 11.01 -20.55 -6.48
C ARG A 256 11.23 -19.69 -7.73
N LEU A 257 10.71 -18.48 -7.75
CA LEU A 257 10.93 -17.52 -8.84
C LEU A 257 12.20 -16.69 -8.66
N ALA A 258 12.78 -16.68 -7.46
CA ALA A 258 13.96 -15.88 -7.15
C ALA A 258 15.24 -16.56 -7.70
N ALA A 259 16.11 -15.76 -8.29
CA ALA A 259 17.46 -16.18 -8.68
C ALA A 259 18.32 -16.53 -7.43
N PRO A 260 19.43 -17.26 -7.59
CA PRO A 260 20.30 -17.62 -6.46
C PRO A 260 20.81 -16.44 -5.64
N SER A 261 21.05 -15.28 -6.26
CA SER A 261 21.55 -14.05 -5.61
C SER A 261 20.50 -12.96 -5.52
N ALA A 262 19.22 -13.32 -5.42
CA ALA A 262 18.12 -12.37 -5.42
C ALA A 262 18.09 -11.48 -4.17
N ASP A 263 17.84 -10.21 -4.39
CA ASP A 263 17.31 -9.29 -3.36
C ASP A 263 15.77 -9.35 -3.38
N VAL A 264 15.16 -9.38 -2.21
CA VAL A 264 13.70 -9.30 -2.04
C VAL A 264 13.37 -8.16 -1.11
N VAL A 265 12.53 -7.24 -1.56
CA VAL A 265 12.06 -6.10 -0.78
C VAL A 265 10.61 -6.34 -0.41
N LEU A 266 10.35 -6.48 0.89
CA LEU A 266 9.03 -6.73 1.45
C LEU A 266 8.55 -5.54 2.25
N SER A 267 7.29 -5.14 2.08
CA SER A 267 6.64 -4.12 2.89
C SER A 267 5.12 -4.34 2.92
N GLY A 268 4.36 -3.39 3.48
CA GLY A 268 2.92 -3.55 3.70
C GLY A 268 2.61 -4.28 5.01
N MET A 269 3.56 -4.27 5.95
CA MET A 269 3.43 -4.87 7.27
C MET A 269 3.76 -3.87 8.37
N LEU A 270 3.12 -4.01 9.51
CA LEU A 270 3.49 -3.28 10.72
C LEU A 270 4.74 -3.90 11.37
N VAL A 271 5.37 -3.12 12.24
CA VAL A 271 6.59 -3.57 12.97
C VAL A 271 6.36 -4.87 13.74
N ARG A 272 5.18 -5.06 14.31
CA ARG A 272 4.79 -6.28 15.05
C ARG A 272 4.75 -7.55 14.19
N ASP A 273 4.54 -7.41 12.88
CA ASP A 273 4.41 -8.55 11.96
C ASP A 273 5.76 -9.06 11.45
N VAL A 274 6.82 -8.27 11.61
CA VAL A 274 8.16 -8.55 11.09
C VAL A 274 8.69 -9.92 11.47
N PRO A 275 8.61 -10.38 12.75
CA PRO A 275 9.15 -11.69 13.12
C PRO A 275 8.54 -12.83 12.32
N GLY A 276 7.20 -12.84 12.17
CA GLY A 276 6.50 -13.88 11.44
C GLY A 276 6.81 -13.88 9.94
N VAL A 277 6.93 -12.71 9.31
CA VAL A 277 7.30 -12.59 7.91
C VAL A 277 8.76 -13.01 7.70
N ALA A 278 9.69 -12.51 8.52
CA ALA A 278 11.11 -12.85 8.42
C ALA A 278 11.34 -14.35 8.59
N SER A 279 10.68 -15.00 9.55
CA SER A 279 10.76 -16.45 9.76
C SER A 279 10.27 -17.26 8.56
N ALA A 280 9.13 -16.87 7.96
CA ALA A 280 8.60 -17.56 6.78
C ALA A 280 9.57 -17.48 5.57
N TRP A 281 10.26 -16.37 5.40
CA TRP A 281 11.23 -16.19 4.32
C TRP A 281 12.59 -16.83 4.66
N ALA A 282 13.01 -16.84 5.93
CA ALA A 282 14.19 -17.57 6.38
C ALA A 282 14.08 -19.08 6.09
N ALA A 283 12.90 -19.67 6.29
CA ALA A 283 12.59 -21.05 5.91
C ALA A 283 12.72 -21.32 4.40
N GLN A 284 12.77 -20.27 3.57
CA GLN A 284 13.00 -20.37 2.11
C GLN A 284 14.45 -20.01 1.70
N GLY A 285 15.36 -19.91 2.67
CA GLY A 285 16.78 -19.60 2.41
C GLY A 285 17.10 -18.13 2.22
N PHE A 286 16.24 -17.21 2.71
CA PHE A 286 16.48 -15.78 2.67
C PHE A 286 16.89 -15.26 4.04
N ALA A 287 17.99 -14.51 4.10
CA ALA A 287 18.44 -13.82 5.31
C ALA A 287 17.99 -12.35 5.29
N LEU A 288 17.63 -11.82 6.46
CA LEU A 288 17.36 -10.41 6.64
C LEU A 288 18.67 -9.63 6.53
N ALA A 289 18.84 -8.89 5.46
CA ALA A 289 20.01 -8.06 5.24
C ALA A 289 19.87 -6.66 5.88
N ARG A 290 18.67 -6.05 5.76
CA ARG A 290 18.40 -4.71 6.32
C ARG A 290 16.92 -4.56 6.63
N ARG A 291 16.61 -3.65 7.56
CA ARG A 291 15.25 -3.24 7.92
C ARG A 291 15.17 -1.71 7.96
N ARG A 292 14.03 -1.17 7.52
CA ARG A 292 13.63 0.22 7.71
C ARG A 292 12.28 0.26 8.41
N GLN A 293 12.04 1.33 9.13
CA GLN A 293 10.76 1.63 9.75
C GLN A 293 10.41 3.08 9.43
N ILE A 294 9.22 3.32 8.91
CA ILE A 294 8.69 4.64 8.55
C ILE A 294 7.22 4.65 8.95
N ASP A 295 6.83 5.59 9.80
CA ASP A 295 5.45 5.80 10.23
C ASP A 295 4.75 4.51 10.72
N GLY A 296 5.43 3.74 11.58
CA GLY A 296 4.93 2.46 12.11
C GLY A 296 5.01 1.27 11.15
N TRP A 297 5.28 1.49 9.87
CA TRP A 297 5.43 0.46 8.85
C TRP A 297 6.86 -0.07 8.76
N ALA A 298 6.98 -1.37 8.50
CA ALA A 298 8.27 -2.01 8.29
C ALA A 298 8.50 -2.34 6.82
N THR A 299 9.74 -2.12 6.37
CA THR A 299 10.25 -2.58 5.08
C THR A 299 11.50 -3.42 5.31
N LEU A 300 11.55 -4.61 4.72
CA LEU A 300 12.65 -5.56 4.84
C LEU A 300 13.36 -5.69 3.50
N LEU A 301 14.68 -5.67 3.53
CA LEU A 301 15.53 -6.16 2.44
C LEU A 301 16.06 -7.53 2.84
N LEU A 302 15.64 -8.54 2.11
CA LEU A 302 16.10 -9.91 2.27
C LEU A 302 17.06 -10.27 1.13
N ARG A 303 18.02 -11.17 1.42
CA ARG A 303 18.94 -11.73 0.44
C ARG A 303 18.93 -13.24 0.48
N ARG A 304 18.93 -13.86 -0.67
CA ARG A 304 19.16 -15.28 -0.72
C ARG A 304 20.63 -15.55 -0.37
N GLY A 305 20.88 -16.44 0.62
CA GLY A 305 22.24 -16.87 0.94
C GLY A 305 22.83 -17.50 -0.32
N GLY A 306 24.03 -17.04 -0.72
CA GLY A 306 24.78 -17.73 -1.75
C GLY A 306 25.16 -19.10 -1.19
N ALA A 307 24.92 -20.16 -1.98
CA ALA A 307 25.51 -21.46 -1.74
C ALA A 307 27.01 -21.37 -1.99
#